data_c3a2b3d5ba3a824bbfa68019baf7e8f9
#
_entry.id   c3a2b3d5ba3a824bbfa68019baf7e8f9
#
_cell.length_a   1.000
_cell.length_b   1.000
_cell.length_c   1.000
_cell.angle_alpha   90.00
_cell.angle_beta   90.00
_cell.angle_gamma   90.00
#
_symmetry.space_group_name_H-M   'P 1'
#
loop_
_entity.id
_entity.type
_entity.pdbx_description
1 polymer ?
#
loop_
_entity_poly.entity_id
_entity_poly.type
_entity_poly.pdbx_seq_one_letter_code
_entity_poly.pdbx_strand_id
1 'polypeptide(L)'
;MTVVVRRSALKMWLMAMGGIPLLVISLDVLTERRITRWLTDLIFRPEDVQIYEPRDIIFAWVMFLFAAFLVLWGLKELFLPTRVLECTDDGLLMRINGPFRPPSSVSWDNIRDVGGADIEDEGDTIPLFVVGVFARDGLPDNPWGARWVSERELGVLAEDWGEDPQAVAEQVADYAVEAVKRKKREVTAKLWDEP
;
A
#
# COMPACT_ATOMS: atom_id res chain seq x y z
N MET A 1 6.21 -21.36 -8.43
CA MET A 1 5.28 -20.75 -7.45
C MET A 1 5.61 -19.27 -7.48
N THR A 2 4.64 -18.36 -7.54
CA THR A 2 4.93 -16.91 -7.63
C THR A 2 4.41 -16.29 -6.34
N VAL A 3 5.30 -15.68 -5.55
CA VAL A 3 4.90 -14.94 -4.34
C VAL A 3 4.60 -13.50 -4.74
N VAL A 4 3.36 -13.07 -4.56
CA VAL A 4 2.91 -11.70 -4.88
C VAL A 4 2.05 -11.20 -3.74
N VAL A 5 2.51 -10.20 -3.03
CA VAL A 5 1.77 -9.56 -1.95
C VAL A 5 1.02 -8.34 -2.48
N ARG A 6 -0.24 -8.24 -2.09
CA ARG A 6 -1.16 -7.16 -2.49
C ARG A 6 -1.74 -6.48 -1.27
N ARG A 7 -2.25 -5.28 -1.45
CA ARG A 7 -3.01 -4.59 -0.42
C ARG A 7 -4.29 -5.33 -0.08
N SER A 8 -4.70 -5.23 1.19
CA SER A 8 -5.94 -5.85 1.68
C SER A 8 -7.17 -5.25 1.01
N ALA A 9 -7.92 -6.09 0.30
CA ALA A 9 -9.17 -5.68 -0.33
C ALA A 9 -10.18 -5.13 0.70
N LEU A 10 -10.24 -5.72 1.91
CA LEU A 10 -11.12 -5.25 2.97
C LEU A 10 -10.77 -3.83 3.41
N LYS A 11 -9.48 -3.53 3.64
CA LYS A 11 -9.03 -2.19 4.06
C LYS A 11 -9.28 -1.15 2.97
N MET A 12 -9.06 -1.51 1.71
CA MET A 12 -9.34 -0.65 0.56
C MET A 12 -10.85 -0.41 0.39
N TRP A 13 -11.67 -1.44 0.62
CA TRP A 13 -13.12 -1.30 0.64
C TRP A 13 -13.58 -0.37 1.76
N LEU A 14 -13.08 -0.55 3.00
CA LEU A 14 -13.40 0.32 4.12
C LEU A 14 -12.99 1.78 3.86
N MET A 15 -11.83 2.00 3.23
CA MET A 15 -11.38 3.33 2.85
C MET A 15 -12.32 3.97 1.82
N ALA A 16 -12.75 3.23 0.79
CA ALA A 16 -13.71 3.71 -0.19
C ALA A 16 -15.07 4.01 0.45
N MET A 17 -15.58 3.10 1.28
CA MET A 17 -16.86 3.27 1.99
C MET A 17 -16.84 4.42 2.98
N GLY A 18 -15.71 4.65 3.68
CA GLY A 18 -15.54 5.82 4.56
C GLY A 18 -15.49 7.15 3.80
N GLY A 19 -15.00 7.15 2.58
CA GLY A 19 -14.99 8.33 1.71
C GLY A 19 -16.37 8.73 1.17
N ILE A 20 -17.30 7.78 0.99
CA ILE A 20 -18.63 8.05 0.42
C ILE A 20 -19.46 9.01 1.29
N PRO A 21 -19.62 8.82 2.61
CA PRO A 21 -20.35 9.78 3.44
C PRO A 21 -19.75 11.18 3.42
N LEU A 22 -18.42 11.28 3.47
CA LEU A 22 -17.71 12.56 3.39
C LEU A 22 -17.94 13.25 2.04
N LEU A 23 -17.98 12.49 0.96
CA LEU A 23 -18.27 12.99 -0.38
C LEU A 23 -19.70 13.49 -0.48
N VAL A 24 -20.67 12.75 0.07
CA VAL A 24 -22.09 13.16 0.08
C VAL A 24 -22.28 14.42 0.89
N ILE A 25 -21.70 14.51 2.10
CA ILE A 25 -21.80 15.68 2.96
C ILE A 25 -21.19 16.92 2.29
N SER A 26 -19.98 16.78 1.72
CA SER A 26 -19.33 17.90 1.04
C SER A 26 -20.09 18.36 -0.20
N LEU A 27 -20.63 17.43 -1.01
CA LEU A 27 -21.50 17.76 -2.13
C LEU A 27 -22.78 18.44 -1.69
N ASP A 28 -23.37 18.04 -0.58
CA ASP A 28 -24.58 18.66 -0.05
C ASP A 28 -24.34 20.13 0.33
N VAL A 29 -23.22 20.41 1.00
CA VAL A 29 -22.81 21.79 1.29
C VAL A 29 -22.59 22.60 0.00
N LEU A 30 -21.87 22.03 -0.97
CA LEU A 30 -21.55 22.69 -2.24
C LEU A 30 -22.79 22.92 -3.14
N THR A 31 -23.83 22.11 -2.99
CA THR A 31 -25.09 22.22 -3.74
C THR A 31 -26.20 22.91 -2.95
N GLU A 32 -25.86 23.67 -1.90
CA GLU A 32 -26.82 24.39 -1.07
C GLU A 32 -27.93 23.49 -0.51
N ARG A 33 -27.54 22.34 0.02
CA ARG A 33 -28.42 21.31 0.61
C ARG A 33 -29.43 20.68 -0.37
N ARG A 34 -29.18 20.65 -1.64
CA ARG A 34 -30.09 20.02 -2.59
C ARG A 34 -30.25 18.52 -2.38
N ILE A 35 -29.19 17.85 -1.90
CA ILE A 35 -29.18 16.39 -1.72
C ILE A 35 -29.93 16.00 -0.45
N THR A 36 -29.71 16.70 0.68
CA THR A 36 -30.38 16.37 1.93
C THR A 36 -31.74 17.04 2.10
N ARG A 37 -32.09 18.04 1.28
CA ARG A 37 -33.33 18.77 1.38
C ARG A 37 -34.57 17.86 1.39
N TRP A 38 -34.61 16.85 0.49
CA TRP A 38 -35.71 15.90 0.52
C TRP A 38 -35.72 15.03 1.78
N LEU A 39 -34.54 14.72 2.37
CA LEU A 39 -34.42 13.96 3.60
C LEU A 39 -34.76 14.82 4.82
N THR A 40 -34.33 16.09 4.82
CA THR A 40 -34.63 17.05 5.90
C THR A 40 -36.07 17.50 5.86
N ASP A 41 -36.68 17.69 4.69
CA ASP A 41 -38.11 18.01 4.52
C ASP A 41 -39.00 16.84 4.98
N LEU A 42 -38.47 15.61 5.01
CA LEU A 42 -39.17 14.42 5.52
C LEU A 42 -39.08 14.32 7.07
N ILE A 43 -38.02 14.81 7.70
CA ILE A 43 -37.69 14.61 9.13
C ILE A 43 -37.81 15.92 9.93
N PHE A 44 -37.49 17.07 9.36
CA PHE A 44 -37.39 18.36 10.03
C PHE A 44 -38.27 19.42 9.33
N ARG A 45 -38.81 20.34 10.14
CA ARG A 45 -39.56 21.47 9.61
C ARG A 45 -38.61 22.48 8.91
N PRO A 46 -39.05 23.12 7.78
CA PRO A 46 -38.19 23.91 6.89
C PRO A 46 -37.75 25.30 7.44
N GLU A 47 -37.90 25.57 8.74
CA GLU A 47 -37.72 26.92 9.29
C GLU A 47 -36.26 27.34 9.54
N ASP A 48 -35.29 26.41 9.54
CA ASP A 48 -33.87 26.71 9.75
C ASP A 48 -33.04 26.57 8.49
N VAL A 49 -33.14 27.56 7.59
CA VAL A 49 -32.21 27.67 6.46
C VAL A 49 -30.86 28.17 6.97
N GLN A 50 -29.93 27.27 7.19
CA GLN A 50 -28.54 27.66 7.47
C GLN A 50 -27.93 28.25 6.18
N ILE A 51 -27.51 29.51 6.27
CA ILE A 51 -26.72 30.16 5.22
C ILE A 51 -25.26 29.76 5.46
N TYR A 52 -24.62 29.09 4.49
CA TYR A 52 -23.21 28.76 4.56
C TYR A 52 -22.35 30.01 4.39
N GLU A 53 -21.37 30.19 5.25
CA GLU A 53 -20.36 31.22 5.09
C GLU A 53 -19.33 30.82 4.01
N PRO A 54 -18.63 31.79 3.39
CA PRO A 54 -17.59 31.48 2.38
C PRO A 54 -16.53 30.50 2.87
N ARG A 55 -16.19 30.50 4.15
CA ARG A 55 -15.26 29.54 4.77
C ARG A 55 -15.77 28.09 4.72
N ASP A 56 -17.09 27.89 4.87
CA ASP A 56 -17.70 26.57 4.86
C ASP A 56 -17.65 25.98 3.45
N ILE A 57 -17.81 26.82 2.44
CA ILE A 57 -17.69 26.43 1.03
C ILE A 57 -16.26 26.03 0.70
N ILE A 58 -15.25 26.80 1.18
CA ILE A 58 -13.83 26.43 0.97
C ILE A 58 -13.53 25.09 1.66
N PHE A 59 -13.98 24.92 2.91
CA PHE A 59 -13.81 23.68 3.63
C PHE A 59 -14.49 22.50 2.93
N ALA A 60 -15.72 22.70 2.42
CA ALA A 60 -16.45 21.70 1.67
C ALA A 60 -15.71 21.27 0.39
N TRP A 61 -15.06 22.18 -0.34
CA TRP A 61 -14.22 21.84 -1.48
C TRP A 61 -13.01 20.99 -1.10
N VAL A 62 -12.31 21.35 -0.01
CA VAL A 62 -11.17 20.55 0.50
C VAL A 62 -11.63 19.15 0.88
N MET A 63 -12.73 19.06 1.63
CA MET A 63 -13.30 17.77 2.03
C MET A 63 -13.77 16.94 0.84
N PHE A 64 -14.38 17.58 -0.17
CA PHE A 64 -14.80 16.91 -1.41
C PHE A 64 -13.62 16.30 -2.15
N LEU A 65 -12.53 17.05 -2.35
CA LEU A 65 -11.34 16.57 -3.03
C LEU A 65 -10.69 15.42 -2.26
N PHE A 66 -10.62 15.54 -0.93
CA PHE A 66 -10.09 14.48 -0.08
C PHE A 66 -10.96 13.21 -0.13
N ALA A 67 -12.27 13.36 0.01
CA ALA A 67 -13.22 12.25 -0.07
C ALA A 67 -13.20 11.58 -1.45
N ALA A 68 -13.18 12.35 -2.52
CA ALA A 68 -13.06 11.84 -3.88
C ALA A 68 -11.76 11.07 -4.07
N PHE A 69 -10.64 11.55 -3.53
CA PHE A 69 -9.37 10.83 -3.54
C PHE A 69 -9.50 9.48 -2.81
N LEU A 70 -10.07 9.43 -1.59
CA LEU A 70 -10.25 8.20 -0.84
C LEU A 70 -11.09 7.17 -1.62
N VAL A 71 -12.22 7.61 -2.18
CA VAL A 71 -13.12 6.74 -2.96
C VAL A 71 -12.42 6.23 -4.23
N LEU A 72 -11.84 7.11 -5.02
CA LEU A 72 -11.17 6.73 -6.27
C LEU A 72 -9.96 5.84 -6.03
N TRP A 73 -9.16 6.14 -5.00
CA TRP A 73 -8.02 5.32 -4.63
C TRP A 73 -8.46 3.95 -4.11
N GLY A 74 -9.44 3.89 -3.22
CA GLY A 74 -9.98 2.64 -2.70
C GLY A 74 -10.57 1.76 -3.82
N LEU A 75 -11.37 2.34 -4.72
CA LEU A 75 -11.90 1.63 -5.89
C LEU A 75 -10.80 1.16 -6.83
N LYS A 76 -9.82 2.01 -7.12
CA LYS A 76 -8.66 1.63 -7.94
C LYS A 76 -7.93 0.42 -7.37
N GLU A 77 -7.67 0.41 -6.06
CA GLU A 77 -6.98 -0.73 -5.42
C GLU A 77 -7.86 -1.99 -5.35
N LEU A 78 -9.19 -1.87 -5.31
CA LEU A 78 -10.10 -3.01 -5.38
C LEU A 78 -10.10 -3.69 -6.75
N PHE A 79 -10.16 -2.90 -7.83
CA PHE A 79 -10.24 -3.44 -9.18
C PHE A 79 -8.87 -3.69 -9.83
N LEU A 80 -7.88 -2.90 -9.45
CA LEU A 80 -6.51 -2.95 -9.95
C LEU A 80 -5.52 -2.97 -8.78
N PRO A 81 -5.48 -4.06 -7.99
CA PRO A 81 -4.68 -4.12 -6.78
C PRO A 81 -3.19 -3.95 -7.10
N THR A 82 -2.56 -3.00 -6.42
CA THR A 82 -1.13 -2.75 -6.54
C THR A 82 -0.35 -3.90 -5.92
N ARG A 83 0.61 -4.45 -6.67
CA ARG A 83 1.59 -5.40 -6.14
C ARG A 83 2.58 -4.61 -5.29
N VAL A 84 2.60 -4.87 -4.00
CA VAL A 84 3.53 -4.21 -3.07
C VAL A 84 4.87 -4.91 -3.07
N LEU A 85 4.83 -6.25 -3.12
CA LEU A 85 5.99 -7.12 -3.15
C LEU A 85 5.77 -8.24 -4.16
N GLU A 86 6.81 -8.59 -4.92
CA GLU A 86 6.78 -9.67 -5.91
C GLU A 86 8.14 -10.36 -5.98
N CYS A 87 8.13 -11.68 -5.83
CA CYS A 87 9.33 -12.51 -6.04
C CYS A 87 9.52 -12.81 -7.52
N THR A 88 10.72 -12.56 -8.02
CA THR A 88 11.15 -12.91 -9.38
C THR A 88 12.33 -13.88 -9.33
N ASP A 89 12.70 -14.46 -10.47
CA ASP A 89 13.86 -15.35 -10.52
C ASP A 89 15.18 -14.64 -10.18
N ASP A 90 15.27 -13.34 -10.42
CA ASP A 90 16.47 -12.55 -10.18
C ASP A 90 16.53 -11.88 -8.80
N GLY A 91 15.38 -11.72 -8.14
CA GLY A 91 15.33 -11.01 -6.85
C GLY A 91 13.92 -10.65 -6.39
N LEU A 92 13.88 -9.80 -5.40
CA LEU A 92 12.68 -9.27 -4.77
C LEU A 92 12.37 -7.89 -5.31
N LEU A 93 11.19 -7.72 -5.91
CA LEU A 93 10.65 -6.43 -6.31
C LEU A 93 9.81 -5.84 -5.17
N MET A 94 10.10 -4.61 -4.77
CA MET A 94 9.39 -3.89 -3.71
C MET A 94 8.95 -2.52 -4.20
N ARG A 95 7.70 -2.15 -3.94
CA ARG A 95 7.16 -0.83 -4.34
C ARG A 95 7.41 0.21 -3.26
N ILE A 96 8.66 0.58 -3.10
CA ILE A 96 9.16 1.53 -2.09
C ILE A 96 9.63 2.88 -2.67
N ASN A 97 9.46 3.10 -3.96
CA ASN A 97 9.81 4.37 -4.63
C ASN A 97 8.63 5.34 -4.76
N GLY A 98 7.44 4.95 -4.25
CA GLY A 98 6.20 5.72 -4.37
C GLY A 98 5.25 5.18 -5.46
N PRO A 99 4.01 5.73 -5.52
CA PRO A 99 2.93 5.17 -6.32
C PRO A 99 3.15 5.29 -7.84
N PHE A 100 3.94 6.27 -8.27
CA PHE A 100 4.13 6.59 -9.70
C PHE A 100 5.51 6.20 -10.24
N ARG A 101 6.37 5.59 -9.41
CA ARG A 101 7.70 5.15 -9.81
C ARG A 101 7.75 3.62 -9.95
N PRO A 102 8.69 3.10 -10.75
CA PRO A 102 8.90 1.66 -10.84
C PRO A 102 9.30 1.08 -9.48
N PRO A 103 8.98 -0.20 -9.22
CA PRO A 103 9.42 -0.89 -8.02
C PRO A 103 10.95 -0.97 -7.97
N SER A 104 11.51 -0.96 -6.77
CA SER A 104 12.93 -1.28 -6.55
C SER A 104 13.13 -2.79 -6.65
N SER A 105 14.22 -3.21 -7.28
CA SER A 105 14.64 -4.61 -7.36
C SER A 105 15.84 -4.85 -6.46
N VAL A 106 15.77 -5.88 -5.63
CA VAL A 106 16.90 -6.35 -4.81
C VAL A 106 17.23 -7.77 -5.25
N SER A 107 18.44 -7.98 -5.76
CA SER A 107 18.90 -9.32 -6.16
C SER A 107 18.95 -10.26 -4.95
N TRP A 108 18.66 -11.55 -5.18
CA TRP A 108 18.79 -12.58 -4.14
C TRP A 108 20.19 -12.62 -3.53
N ASP A 109 21.23 -12.36 -4.31
CA ASP A 109 22.62 -12.32 -3.84
C ASP A 109 22.88 -11.14 -2.88
N ASN A 110 22.06 -10.09 -2.89
CA ASN A 110 22.16 -8.93 -1.99
C ASN A 110 21.22 -9.04 -0.77
N ILE A 111 20.34 -10.03 -0.73
CA ILE A 111 19.47 -10.28 0.43
C ILE A 111 20.21 -11.17 1.42
N ARG A 112 20.38 -10.68 2.65
CA ARG A 112 20.98 -11.43 3.75
C ARG A 112 19.97 -12.32 4.44
N ASP A 113 18.82 -11.74 4.79
CA ASP A 113 17.71 -12.40 5.49
C ASP A 113 16.39 -11.67 5.21
N VAL A 114 15.28 -12.33 5.51
CA VAL A 114 13.93 -11.74 5.49
C VAL A 114 13.18 -12.19 6.73
N GLY A 115 12.35 -11.32 7.27
CA GLY A 115 11.56 -11.61 8.48
C GLY A 115 10.35 -10.70 8.62
N GLY A 116 9.44 -11.06 9.52
CA GLY A 116 8.42 -10.17 10.04
C GLY A 116 8.90 -9.54 11.35
N ALA A 117 8.53 -8.31 11.60
CA ALA A 117 8.78 -7.63 12.88
C ALA A 117 7.63 -6.67 13.17
N ASP A 118 7.41 -6.42 14.45
CA ASP A 118 6.48 -5.40 14.91
C ASP A 118 7.28 -4.25 15.52
N ILE A 119 6.87 -3.03 15.20
CA ILE A 119 7.46 -1.84 15.83
C ILE A 119 6.36 -1.12 16.61
N GLU A 120 6.68 -0.73 17.82
CA GLU A 120 5.84 0.18 18.60
C GLU A 120 6.15 1.62 18.19
N ASP A 121 5.13 2.35 17.74
CA ASP A 121 5.23 3.76 17.38
C ASP A 121 4.04 4.50 17.98
N GLU A 122 4.28 5.45 18.88
CA GLU A 122 3.26 6.26 19.59
C GLU A 122 2.16 5.44 20.28
N GLY A 123 2.43 4.17 20.64
CA GLY A 123 1.48 3.26 21.29
C GLY A 123 0.71 2.34 20.34
N ASP A 124 0.92 2.47 19.03
CA ASP A 124 0.40 1.55 18.03
C ASP A 124 1.48 0.54 17.62
N THR A 125 1.06 -0.71 17.41
CA THR A 125 1.95 -1.76 16.89
C THR A 125 1.85 -1.80 15.37
N ILE A 126 2.95 -1.46 14.69
CA ILE A 126 3.05 -1.42 13.23
C ILE A 126 3.75 -2.70 12.74
N PRO A 127 3.06 -3.56 11.99
CA PRO A 127 3.68 -4.75 11.41
C PRO A 127 4.59 -4.37 10.23
N LEU A 128 5.78 -4.95 10.19
CA LEU A 128 6.79 -4.76 9.16
C LEU A 128 7.20 -6.08 8.52
N PHE A 129 7.42 -6.02 7.22
CA PHE A 129 8.23 -7.01 6.51
C PHE A 129 9.66 -6.47 6.42
N VAL A 130 10.60 -7.14 7.04
CA VAL A 130 12.00 -6.71 7.13
C VAL A 130 12.86 -7.45 6.13
N VAL A 131 13.65 -6.73 5.37
CA VAL A 131 14.65 -7.26 4.43
C VAL A 131 16.03 -6.81 4.88
N GLY A 132 16.85 -7.75 5.31
CA GLY A 132 18.27 -7.54 5.55
C GLY A 132 19.05 -7.59 4.24
N VAL A 133 19.86 -6.57 3.97
CA VAL A 133 20.66 -6.46 2.75
C VAL A 133 22.15 -6.37 3.07
N PHE A 134 23.00 -6.89 2.17
CA PHE A 134 24.45 -6.74 2.27
C PHE A 134 24.90 -5.32 1.87
N ALA A 135 24.25 -4.73 0.86
CA ALA A 135 24.52 -3.37 0.40
C ALA A 135 23.21 -2.63 0.04
N ARG A 136 23.19 -1.31 0.20
CA ARG A 136 22.03 -0.46 -0.12
C ARG A 136 21.92 -0.09 -1.61
N ASP A 137 22.72 -0.68 -2.46
CA ASP A 137 22.82 -0.33 -3.86
C ASP A 137 21.46 -0.47 -4.56
N GLY A 138 21.02 0.61 -5.21
CA GLY A 138 19.73 0.66 -5.91
C GLY A 138 18.50 0.86 -5.02
N LEU A 139 18.67 0.96 -3.70
CA LEU A 139 17.58 1.25 -2.76
C LEU A 139 17.55 2.75 -2.41
N PRO A 140 16.36 3.35 -2.23
CA PRO A 140 16.24 4.75 -1.86
C PRO A 140 16.63 4.99 -0.39
N ASP A 141 17.26 6.14 -0.11
CA ASP A 141 17.57 6.55 1.26
C ASP A 141 16.30 6.83 2.07
N ASN A 142 15.29 7.42 1.43
CA ASN A 142 13.98 7.69 2.01
C ASN A 142 12.90 6.90 1.26
N PRO A 143 12.68 5.63 1.59
CA PRO A 143 11.71 4.79 0.90
C PRO A 143 10.27 5.18 1.24
N TRP A 144 9.38 5.08 0.26
CA TRP A 144 7.94 5.30 0.43
C TRP A 144 7.26 4.04 0.99
N GLY A 145 6.49 4.18 2.07
CA GLY A 145 5.82 3.02 2.70
C GLY A 145 6.81 1.99 3.26
N ALA A 146 8.02 2.43 3.55
CA ALA A 146 9.06 1.65 4.18
C ALA A 146 9.99 2.58 4.96
N ARG A 147 10.80 2.02 5.87
CA ARG A 147 11.83 2.77 6.61
C ARG A 147 13.07 1.92 6.82
N TRP A 148 14.20 2.54 6.94
CA TRP A 148 15.39 1.86 7.39
C TRP A 148 15.32 1.64 8.90
N VAL A 149 15.26 0.40 9.33
CA VAL A 149 15.25 -0.01 10.75
C VAL A 149 16.69 0.03 11.30
N SER A 150 17.64 -0.34 10.47
CA SER A 150 19.08 -0.25 10.73
C SER A 150 19.83 0.14 9.45
N GLU A 151 21.17 0.20 9.52
CA GLU A 151 21.99 0.49 8.33
C GLU A 151 21.79 -0.51 7.18
N ARG A 152 21.38 -1.74 7.48
CA ARG A 152 21.25 -2.83 6.51
C ARG A 152 19.90 -3.56 6.57
N GLU A 153 18.92 -3.00 7.26
CA GLU A 153 17.59 -3.60 7.41
C GLU A 153 16.53 -2.61 6.98
N LEU A 154 15.83 -2.95 5.91
CA LEU A 154 14.72 -2.20 5.36
C LEU A 154 13.41 -2.82 5.84
N GLY A 155 12.63 -2.08 6.62
CA GLY A 155 11.28 -2.47 7.04
C GLY A 155 10.24 -1.88 6.11
N VAL A 156 9.50 -2.73 5.41
CA VAL A 156 8.35 -2.34 4.58
C VAL A 156 7.09 -2.40 5.43
N LEU A 157 6.32 -1.31 5.47
CA LEU A 157 5.09 -1.23 6.23
C LEU A 157 4.05 -2.21 5.69
N ALA A 158 3.56 -3.09 6.55
CA ALA A 158 2.64 -4.15 6.19
C ALA A 158 1.21 -3.94 6.74
N GLU A 159 0.91 -2.73 7.24
CA GLU A 159 -0.40 -2.41 7.79
C GLU A 159 -1.54 -2.60 6.79
N ASP A 160 -1.32 -2.30 5.53
CA ASP A 160 -2.32 -2.40 4.47
C ASP A 160 -2.30 -3.75 3.72
N TRP A 161 -1.48 -4.71 4.16
CA TRP A 161 -1.41 -6.03 3.53
C TRP A 161 -2.60 -6.92 3.91
N GLY A 162 -2.93 -7.85 3.01
CA GLY A 162 -3.93 -8.89 3.26
C GLY A 162 -3.41 -10.11 4.00
N GLU A 163 -2.08 -10.19 4.17
CA GLU A 163 -1.35 -11.34 4.72
C GLU A 163 -0.44 -10.89 5.87
N ASP A 164 -0.18 -11.81 6.79
CA ASP A 164 0.76 -11.60 7.87
C ASP A 164 2.20 -11.47 7.35
N PRO A 165 2.97 -10.42 7.72
CA PRO A 165 4.32 -10.21 7.20
C PRO A 165 5.30 -11.33 7.57
N GLN A 166 5.11 -12.03 8.69
CA GLN A 166 5.92 -13.17 9.05
C GLN A 166 5.67 -14.36 8.10
N ALA A 167 4.39 -14.64 7.81
CA ALA A 167 4.04 -15.71 6.86
C ALA A 167 4.53 -15.39 5.44
N VAL A 168 4.49 -14.11 5.04
CA VAL A 168 5.07 -13.65 3.77
C VAL A 168 6.59 -13.84 3.76
N ALA A 169 7.28 -13.52 4.86
CA ALA A 169 8.74 -13.70 4.95
C ALA A 169 9.15 -15.17 4.78
N GLU A 170 8.41 -16.09 5.36
CA GLU A 170 8.64 -17.54 5.19
C GLU A 170 8.47 -17.96 3.72
N GLN A 171 7.39 -17.51 3.06
CA GLN A 171 7.16 -17.78 1.63
C GLN A 171 8.26 -17.20 0.74
N VAL A 172 8.73 -15.98 1.05
CA VAL A 172 9.81 -15.30 0.31
C VAL A 172 11.13 -16.06 0.51
N ALA A 173 11.44 -16.50 1.74
CA ALA A 173 12.65 -17.28 2.03
C ALA A 173 12.66 -18.62 1.27
N ASP A 174 11.54 -19.33 1.26
CA ASP A 174 11.40 -20.60 0.51
C ASP A 174 11.56 -20.36 -1.00
N TYR A 175 10.94 -19.30 -1.52
CA TYR A 175 11.08 -18.94 -2.94
C TYR A 175 12.54 -18.61 -3.30
N ALA A 176 13.23 -17.84 -2.46
CA ALA A 176 14.63 -17.45 -2.67
C ALA A 176 15.54 -18.67 -2.78
N VAL A 177 15.36 -19.65 -1.88
CA VAL A 177 16.12 -20.92 -1.89
C VAL A 177 15.92 -21.68 -3.20
N GLU A 178 14.67 -21.75 -3.69
CA GLU A 178 14.36 -22.41 -4.96
C GLU A 178 14.89 -21.64 -6.18
N ALA A 179 14.79 -20.31 -6.19
CA ALA A 179 15.30 -19.47 -7.27
C ALA A 179 16.82 -19.60 -7.42
N VAL A 180 17.55 -19.53 -6.30
CA VAL A 180 19.00 -19.72 -6.30
C VAL A 180 19.39 -21.11 -6.78
N LYS A 181 18.66 -22.17 -6.37
CA LYS A 181 18.89 -23.53 -6.85
C LYS A 181 18.66 -23.66 -8.38
N ARG A 182 17.60 -23.04 -8.89
CA ARG A 182 17.30 -23.02 -10.35
C ARG A 182 18.41 -22.35 -11.12
N LYS A 183 18.80 -21.13 -10.72
CA LYS A 183 19.88 -20.37 -11.36
C LYS A 183 21.20 -21.16 -11.40
N LYS A 184 21.53 -21.84 -10.28
CA LYS A 184 22.72 -22.68 -10.21
C LYS A 184 22.69 -23.87 -11.18
N ARG A 185 21.53 -24.53 -11.36
CA ARG A 185 21.33 -25.62 -12.32
C ARG A 185 21.48 -25.13 -13.76
N GLU A 186 20.91 -23.96 -14.09
CA GLU A 186 21.00 -23.38 -15.44
C GLU A 186 22.44 -23.02 -15.81
N VAL A 187 23.19 -22.42 -14.87
CA VAL A 187 24.61 -22.11 -15.08
C VAL A 187 25.42 -23.40 -15.28
N THR A 188 25.16 -24.44 -14.48
CA THR A 188 25.82 -25.73 -14.62
C THR A 188 25.49 -26.38 -15.96
N ALA A 189 24.23 -26.37 -16.40
CA ALA A 189 23.83 -26.93 -17.70
C ALA A 189 24.53 -26.22 -18.86
N LYS A 190 24.59 -24.89 -18.84
CA LYS A 190 25.29 -24.11 -19.89
C LYS A 190 26.78 -24.43 -19.99
N LEU A 191 27.43 -24.73 -18.86
CA LEU A 191 28.86 -25.10 -18.83
C LEU A 191 29.13 -26.49 -19.45
N TRP A 192 28.11 -27.37 -19.51
CA TRP A 192 28.24 -28.71 -20.13
C TRP A 192 27.85 -28.71 -21.61
N ASP A 193 27.13 -27.68 -22.10
CA ASP A 193 26.68 -27.55 -23.48
C ASP A 193 27.67 -26.73 -24.34
N GLU A 194 28.73 -26.15 -23.78
CA GLU A 194 29.81 -25.51 -24.53
C GLU A 194 30.81 -26.61 -24.98
N PRO A 195 31.01 -26.81 -26.31
CA PRO A 195 31.89 -27.83 -26.86
C PRO A 195 33.38 -27.54 -26.66
#